data_b7f6a39c28355f2731e8614250fc4d31
#
_entry.id   b7f6a39c28355f2731e8614250fc4d31
#
_cell.length_a   1.000
_cell.length_b   1.000
_cell.length_c   1.000
_cell.angle_alpha   90.00
_cell.angle_beta   90.00
_cell.angle_gamma   90.00
#
_symmetry.space_group_name_H-M   'P 1'
#
loop_
_entity.id
_entity.type
_entity.pdbx_description
1 polymer ?
#
loop_
_entity_poly.entity_id
_entity_poly.type
_entity_poly.pdbx_seq_one_letter_code
_entity_poly.pdbx_strand_id
1 'polypeptide(L)'
;MFKKIYKNFIIFIFKIIYGEIKIFHKKKIKYNIKKITYKNKPYNVYEIDNCRIYTNTNDVAFIKDNIIIPGASLQMRNNLNQNVKFNYVINNGTPKYCKNINKRVFSLLCDVDANNNYFHWFFDSLPKYFFYKKFYKFNKNDFFMVPNLKHNYQIESLKILKIKNIINAYDQKHIKTVKLITMNFKQTINHPLWLINDLKKAFKISKFNLIKKKIKIFLTREGINSLARDVENKKELIQFLKTENFLIISPSKLTFLNEIKLFNSAKIVISVCGAALTNVIFCRNKTNVIELKNTFTDDLYKNICKKAKLNYF
;
A
#
# COMPACT_ATOMS: atom_id res chain seq x y z
N MET A 1 34.03 9.38 -11.29
CA MET A 1 33.99 10.76 -11.78
C MET A 1 32.94 10.95 -12.87
N PHE A 2 32.97 10.27 -14.02
CA PHE A 2 32.03 10.42 -15.14
C PHE A 2 30.53 10.31 -14.79
N LYS A 3 30.11 9.33 -13.96
CA LYS A 3 28.71 9.18 -13.52
C LYS A 3 28.17 10.42 -12.79
N LYS A 4 28.99 11.12 -12.01
CA LYS A 4 28.61 12.32 -11.27
C LYS A 4 28.46 13.53 -12.21
N ILE A 5 29.39 13.68 -13.14
CA ILE A 5 29.35 14.75 -14.17
C ILE A 5 28.10 14.58 -15.05
N TYR A 6 27.86 13.36 -15.56
CA TYR A 6 26.67 13.06 -16.36
C TYR A 6 25.37 13.35 -15.57
N LYS A 7 25.30 12.94 -14.30
CA LYS A 7 24.12 13.21 -13.46
C LYS A 7 23.88 14.72 -13.31
N ASN A 8 24.94 15.51 -13.04
CA ASN A 8 24.81 16.95 -12.88
C ASN A 8 24.37 17.64 -14.19
N PHE A 9 24.88 17.18 -15.32
CA PHE A 9 24.46 17.68 -16.64
C PHE A 9 22.98 17.41 -16.91
N ILE A 10 22.49 16.19 -16.63
CA ILE A 10 21.07 15.85 -16.78
C ILE A 10 20.20 16.68 -15.81
N ILE A 11 20.63 16.89 -14.56
CA ILE A 11 19.94 17.76 -13.61
C ILE A 11 19.85 19.19 -14.14
N PHE A 12 20.91 19.71 -14.74
CA PHE A 12 20.94 21.05 -15.34
C PHE A 12 19.91 21.17 -16.47
N ILE A 13 19.92 20.23 -17.43
CA ILE A 13 18.92 20.19 -18.52
C ILE A 13 17.50 20.12 -17.96
N PHE A 14 17.26 19.29 -16.95
CA PHE A 14 15.94 19.17 -16.31
C PHE A 14 15.48 20.49 -15.70
N LYS A 15 16.39 21.26 -15.07
CA LYS A 15 16.07 22.58 -14.53
C LYS A 15 15.66 23.58 -15.63
N ILE A 16 16.29 23.49 -16.81
CA ILE A 16 15.92 24.33 -17.96
C ILE A 16 14.51 23.97 -18.46
N ILE A 17 14.20 22.69 -18.61
CA ILE A 17 12.94 22.23 -19.22
C ILE A 17 11.76 22.39 -18.25
N TYR A 18 11.93 22.03 -16.99
CA TYR A 18 10.83 21.93 -16.01
C TYR A 18 10.90 22.96 -14.89
N GLY A 19 11.97 23.75 -14.85
CA GLY A 19 12.25 24.69 -13.76
C GLY A 19 12.84 24.02 -12.52
N GLU A 20 13.44 24.84 -11.66
CA GLU A 20 14.00 24.39 -10.39
C GLU A 20 12.90 24.11 -9.38
N ILE A 21 12.92 22.92 -8.76
CA ILE A 21 11.97 22.55 -7.72
C ILE A 21 12.42 23.14 -6.38
N LYS A 22 11.56 23.95 -5.77
CA LYS A 22 11.81 24.62 -4.49
C LYS A 22 11.07 23.91 -3.36
N ILE A 23 11.74 23.76 -2.22
CA ILE A 23 11.16 23.16 -1.01
C ILE A 23 10.37 24.19 -0.20
N PHE A 24 10.86 25.44 -0.16
CA PHE A 24 10.20 26.56 0.49
C PHE A 24 10.08 27.74 -0.45
N HIS A 25 8.93 28.39 -0.41
CA HIS A 25 8.74 29.65 -1.10
C HIS A 25 7.87 30.59 -0.25
N LYS A 26 8.22 31.89 -0.24
CA LYS A 26 7.43 32.93 0.43
C LYS A 26 6.03 33.13 -0.17
N LYS A 27 5.83 32.77 -1.43
CA LYS A 27 4.51 32.82 -2.10
C LYS A 27 3.60 31.71 -1.59
N LYS A 28 2.39 32.05 -1.14
CA LYS A 28 1.33 31.07 -0.86
C LYS A 28 0.93 30.38 -2.16
N ILE A 29 1.18 29.08 -2.26
CA ILE A 29 0.67 28.26 -3.36
C ILE A 29 -0.81 28.01 -3.13
N LYS A 30 -1.64 28.26 -4.16
CA LYS A 30 -3.07 27.95 -4.08
C LYS A 30 -3.28 26.45 -4.34
N TYR A 31 -3.62 25.71 -3.32
CA TYR A 31 -4.18 24.36 -3.40
C TYR A 31 -5.22 24.19 -2.29
N ASN A 32 -6.15 23.29 -2.49
CA ASN A 32 -7.22 23.07 -1.53
C ASN A 32 -6.88 21.88 -0.62
N ILE A 33 -7.02 22.07 0.69
CA ILE A 33 -6.99 20.98 1.68
C ILE A 33 -8.41 20.81 2.19
N LYS A 34 -9.06 19.75 1.74
CA LYS A 34 -10.37 19.36 2.22
C LYS A 34 -10.21 18.51 3.47
N LYS A 35 -10.57 19.06 4.62
CA LYS A 35 -10.65 18.32 5.87
C LYS A 35 -11.95 17.50 5.87
N ILE A 36 -11.84 16.19 5.89
CA ILE A 36 -12.96 15.27 5.90
C ILE A 36 -12.95 14.52 7.23
N THR A 37 -13.99 14.69 8.05
CA THR A 37 -14.18 13.86 9.23
C THR A 37 -14.94 12.60 8.83
N TYR A 38 -14.33 11.43 9.03
CA TYR A 38 -14.95 10.16 8.76
C TYR A 38 -14.76 9.19 9.92
N LYS A 39 -15.88 8.69 10.47
CA LYS A 39 -15.89 7.81 11.65
C LYS A 39 -15.08 8.40 12.80
N ASN A 40 -15.34 9.65 13.13
CA ASN A 40 -14.72 10.45 14.20
C ASN A 40 -13.20 10.65 14.06
N LYS A 41 -12.66 10.50 12.86
CA LYS A 41 -11.25 10.79 12.56
C LYS A 41 -11.13 11.82 11.45
N PRO A 42 -10.28 12.85 11.61
CA PRO A 42 -10.02 13.82 10.54
C PRO A 42 -9.04 13.25 9.50
N TYR A 43 -9.32 13.54 8.24
CA TYR A 43 -8.46 13.22 7.10
C TYR A 43 -8.24 14.47 6.25
N ASN A 44 -6.99 14.73 5.89
CA ASN A 44 -6.65 15.80 4.96
C ASN A 44 -6.56 15.23 3.56
N VAL A 45 -7.44 15.69 2.67
CA VAL A 45 -7.38 15.39 1.25
C VAL A 45 -6.90 16.62 0.51
N TYR A 46 -5.85 16.48 -0.26
CA TYR A 46 -5.25 17.54 -1.04
C TYR A 46 -5.82 17.50 -2.46
N GLU A 47 -6.43 18.59 -2.88
CA GLU A 47 -6.91 18.81 -4.24
C GLU A 47 -6.01 19.86 -4.89
N ILE A 48 -5.23 19.45 -5.89
CA ILE A 48 -4.16 20.26 -6.46
C ILE A 48 -4.33 20.33 -7.97
N ASP A 49 -4.67 21.52 -8.47
CA ASP A 49 -4.80 21.75 -9.90
C ASP A 49 -3.40 21.94 -10.54
N ASN A 50 -3.26 21.46 -11.78
CA ASN A 50 -2.02 21.54 -12.56
C ASN A 50 -0.80 20.99 -11.81
N CYS A 51 -0.96 19.82 -11.19
CA CYS A 51 0.06 19.21 -10.35
C CYS A 51 1.00 18.31 -11.16
N ARG A 52 2.30 18.37 -10.86
CA ARG A 52 3.25 17.33 -11.25
C ARG A 52 3.40 16.33 -10.13
N ILE A 53 3.45 15.05 -10.50
CA ILE A 53 3.71 13.93 -9.61
C ILE A 53 5.03 13.33 -10.05
N TYR A 54 6.03 13.37 -9.19
CA TYR A 54 7.34 12.80 -9.46
C TYR A 54 7.71 11.80 -8.37
N THR A 55 8.00 10.56 -8.76
CA THR A 55 8.28 9.46 -7.83
C THR A 55 9.44 8.60 -8.29
N ASN A 56 10.13 8.01 -7.32
CA ASN A 56 11.10 6.94 -7.54
C ASN A 56 10.56 5.58 -7.11
N THR A 57 9.26 5.49 -6.87
CA THR A 57 8.51 4.36 -6.31
C THR A 57 8.45 4.27 -4.78
N ASN A 58 9.39 4.86 -4.06
CA ASN A 58 9.38 4.91 -2.59
C ASN A 58 8.98 6.30 -2.09
N ASP A 59 9.68 7.34 -2.57
CA ASP A 59 9.32 8.71 -2.27
C ASP A 59 8.46 9.30 -3.39
N VAL A 60 7.56 10.21 -3.03
CA VAL A 60 6.68 10.91 -3.97
C VAL A 60 6.75 12.41 -3.69
N ALA A 61 7.04 13.19 -4.72
CA ALA A 61 6.97 14.64 -4.72
C ALA A 61 5.72 15.09 -5.50
N PHE A 62 4.78 15.74 -4.82
CA PHE A 62 3.68 16.46 -5.45
C PHE A 62 4.09 17.92 -5.59
N ILE A 63 4.11 18.42 -6.82
CA ILE A 63 4.73 19.69 -7.18
C ILE A 63 3.72 20.56 -7.90
N LYS A 64 3.54 21.79 -7.41
CA LYS A 64 2.75 22.83 -8.07
C LYS A 64 3.59 24.09 -8.19
N ASP A 65 3.59 24.70 -9.38
CA ASP A 65 4.34 25.92 -9.67
C ASP A 65 5.82 25.82 -9.24
N ASN A 66 6.43 24.67 -9.53
CA ASN A 66 7.79 24.27 -9.13
C ASN A 66 8.06 24.26 -7.60
N ILE A 67 7.02 24.20 -6.80
CA ILE A 67 7.14 24.07 -5.35
C ILE A 67 6.58 22.74 -4.91
N ILE A 68 7.35 21.99 -4.11
CA ILE A 68 6.89 20.74 -3.51
C ILE A 68 5.87 21.05 -2.41
N ILE A 69 4.80 20.26 -2.35
CA ILE A 69 3.74 20.41 -1.35
C ILE A 69 4.05 19.48 -0.15
N PRO A 70 4.51 20.04 0.99
CA PRO A 70 5.06 19.23 2.07
C PRO A 70 4.05 18.25 2.69
N GLY A 71 2.83 18.71 2.93
CA GLY A 71 1.82 17.88 3.59
C GLY A 71 1.25 16.75 2.73
N ALA A 72 1.34 16.90 1.39
CA ALA A 72 0.88 15.89 0.45
C ALA A 72 1.99 14.92 0.06
N SER A 73 3.22 15.43 -0.09
CA SER A 73 4.37 14.65 -0.54
C SER A 73 4.78 13.59 0.48
N LEU A 74 5.27 12.46 -0.02
CA LEU A 74 5.53 11.26 0.75
C LEU A 74 7.03 10.95 0.73
N GLN A 75 7.62 10.83 1.88
CA GLN A 75 9.00 10.41 2.07
C GLN A 75 9.14 9.64 3.38
N MET A 76 9.80 8.50 3.32
CA MET A 76 10.04 7.65 4.47
C MET A 76 11.53 7.35 4.63
N ARG A 77 12.02 7.55 5.84
CA ARG A 77 13.36 7.13 6.23
C ARG A 77 13.33 6.64 7.66
N ASN A 78 13.92 5.48 7.89
CA ASN A 78 13.99 4.86 9.22
C ASN A 78 12.61 4.74 9.90
N ASN A 79 11.59 4.36 9.11
CA ASN A 79 10.20 4.20 9.57
C ASN A 79 9.52 5.49 10.07
N LEU A 80 10.10 6.65 9.81
CA LEU A 80 9.55 7.94 10.18
C LEU A 80 9.18 8.75 8.93
N ASN A 81 7.99 9.33 8.92
CA ASN A 81 7.62 10.31 7.92
C ASN A 81 8.47 11.56 8.14
N GLN A 82 9.40 11.82 7.24
CA GLN A 82 10.40 12.86 7.42
C GLN A 82 10.02 14.13 6.69
N ASN A 83 10.72 15.21 7.06
CA ASN A 83 10.60 16.48 6.40
C ASN A 83 10.87 16.35 4.89
N VAL A 84 10.05 17.02 4.09
CA VAL A 84 10.12 17.06 2.63
C VAL A 84 11.50 17.46 2.08
N LYS A 85 12.34 18.11 2.89
CA LYS A 85 13.75 18.41 2.55
C LYS A 85 14.55 17.16 2.21
N PHE A 86 14.16 16.01 2.78
CA PHE A 86 14.85 14.74 2.59
C PHE A 86 14.21 13.88 1.49
N ASN A 87 13.23 14.41 0.76
CA ASN A 87 12.63 13.67 -0.34
C ASN A 87 13.68 13.27 -1.37
N TYR A 88 13.88 11.96 -1.54
CA TYR A 88 14.95 11.42 -2.38
C TYR A 88 14.77 11.80 -3.85
N VAL A 89 13.54 11.89 -4.32
CA VAL A 89 13.23 12.24 -5.72
C VAL A 89 13.76 13.63 -6.06
N ILE A 90 13.66 14.57 -5.10
CA ILE A 90 14.13 15.95 -5.30
C ILE A 90 15.65 16.02 -5.18
N ASN A 91 16.23 15.36 -4.16
CA ASN A 91 17.65 15.53 -3.84
C ASN A 91 18.57 14.64 -4.68
N ASN A 92 18.13 13.42 -4.99
CA ASN A 92 18.98 12.39 -5.59
C ASN A 92 18.38 11.76 -6.84
N GLY A 93 17.15 12.08 -7.18
CA GLY A 93 16.45 11.53 -8.34
C GLY A 93 17.15 11.92 -9.66
N THR A 94 17.29 10.98 -10.58
CA THR A 94 17.62 11.30 -11.95
C THR A 94 16.38 11.87 -12.62
N PRO A 95 16.48 13.05 -13.27
CA PRO A 95 15.35 13.65 -13.95
C PRO A 95 14.71 12.71 -14.97
N LYS A 96 13.38 12.74 -15.03
CA LYS A 96 12.58 11.92 -15.94
C LYS A 96 11.67 12.80 -16.77
N TYR A 97 11.45 12.40 -18.03
CA TYR A 97 10.48 13.06 -18.90
C TYR A 97 9.09 13.13 -18.21
N CYS A 98 8.48 14.32 -18.26
CA CYS A 98 7.17 14.57 -17.65
C CYS A 98 6.06 14.33 -18.68
N LYS A 99 5.29 13.26 -18.52
CA LYS A 99 4.16 12.94 -19.37
C LYS A 99 2.93 13.75 -18.95
N ASN A 100 2.30 14.44 -19.89
CA ASN A 100 1.05 15.16 -19.62
C ASN A 100 -0.15 14.21 -19.62
N ILE A 101 -0.90 14.24 -18.53
CA ILE A 101 -2.17 13.52 -18.36
C ILE A 101 -3.26 14.58 -18.22
N ASN A 102 -3.96 14.90 -19.30
CA ASN A 102 -5.02 15.92 -19.31
C ASN A 102 -6.31 15.39 -18.66
N LYS A 103 -6.20 14.76 -17.49
CA LYS A 103 -7.28 14.11 -16.74
C LYS A 103 -7.07 14.32 -15.24
N ARG A 104 -8.14 14.09 -14.46
CA ARG A 104 -8.05 14.02 -13.01
C ARG A 104 -7.39 12.69 -12.59
N VAL A 105 -6.46 12.78 -11.65
CA VAL A 105 -5.71 11.64 -11.12
C VAL A 105 -5.95 11.49 -9.62
N PHE A 106 -6.33 10.30 -9.20
CA PHE A 106 -6.39 9.89 -7.79
C PHE A 106 -5.12 9.12 -7.44
N SER A 107 -4.36 9.60 -6.47
CA SER A 107 -3.13 8.94 -6.04
C SER A 107 -3.41 7.87 -5.00
N LEU A 108 -3.03 6.63 -5.31
CA LEU A 108 -2.99 5.51 -4.35
C LEU A 108 -1.56 5.26 -3.86
N LEU A 109 -0.61 6.13 -4.21
CA LEU A 109 0.77 6.04 -3.75
C LEU A 109 0.84 6.19 -2.24
N CYS A 110 1.70 5.44 -1.60
CA CYS A 110 1.97 5.53 -0.18
C CYS A 110 3.47 5.70 0.10
N ASP A 111 3.80 6.04 1.31
CA ASP A 111 5.15 6.34 1.79
C ASP A 111 5.92 5.11 2.28
N VAL A 112 5.41 3.92 1.99
CA VAL A 112 6.02 2.66 2.35
C VAL A 112 6.11 1.78 1.12
N ASP A 113 6.93 0.76 1.17
CA ASP A 113 7.18 -0.18 0.08
C ASP A 113 5.95 -1.04 -0.27
N ALA A 114 4.83 -0.38 -0.64
CA ALA A 114 3.66 -1.06 -1.19
C ALA A 114 3.94 -1.72 -2.55
N ASN A 115 5.08 -1.42 -3.15
CA ASN A 115 5.53 -2.05 -4.39
C ASN A 115 5.85 -3.54 -4.18
N ASN A 116 6.37 -3.88 -2.99
CA ASN A 116 6.87 -5.22 -2.69
C ASN A 116 6.23 -5.85 -1.46
N ASN A 117 5.43 -5.10 -0.70
CA ASN A 117 4.89 -5.56 0.57
C ASN A 117 3.37 -5.73 0.50
N TYR A 118 2.93 -6.97 0.70
CA TYR A 118 1.53 -7.36 0.68
C TYR A 118 0.68 -6.56 1.68
N PHE A 119 1.17 -6.40 2.93
CA PHE A 119 0.47 -5.65 3.96
C PHE A 119 0.24 -4.19 3.55
N HIS A 120 1.29 -3.49 3.10
CA HIS A 120 1.20 -2.08 2.72
C HIS A 120 0.30 -1.84 1.50
N TRP A 121 0.22 -2.80 0.59
CA TRP A 121 -0.75 -2.73 -0.51
C TRP A 121 -2.19 -2.67 0.02
N PHE A 122 -2.55 -3.57 0.94
CA PHE A 122 -3.92 -3.67 1.45
C PHE A 122 -4.25 -2.65 2.53
N PHE A 123 -3.27 -2.18 3.30
CA PHE A 123 -3.51 -1.30 4.44
C PHE A 123 -3.12 0.16 4.23
N ASP A 124 -2.28 0.49 3.24
CA ASP A 124 -1.85 1.87 2.98
C ASP A 124 -2.22 2.37 1.58
N SER A 125 -2.22 1.51 0.57
CA SER A 125 -2.53 1.89 -0.82
C SER A 125 -4.02 1.78 -1.14
N LEU A 126 -4.61 0.58 -1.10
CA LEU A 126 -6.02 0.35 -1.43
C LEU A 126 -7.03 1.12 -0.55
N PRO A 127 -6.77 1.39 0.73
CA PRO A 127 -7.69 2.19 1.55
C PRO A 127 -7.98 3.58 1.00
N LYS A 128 -7.01 4.18 0.30
CA LYS A 128 -7.23 5.47 -0.38
C LYS A 128 -8.33 5.37 -1.42
N TYR A 129 -8.36 4.29 -2.22
CA TYR A 129 -9.44 4.06 -3.19
C TYR A 129 -10.81 3.96 -2.50
N PHE A 130 -10.92 3.19 -1.42
CA PHE A 130 -12.19 3.07 -0.68
C PHE A 130 -12.63 4.40 -0.09
N PHE A 131 -11.68 5.19 0.42
CA PHE A 131 -11.96 6.52 0.94
C PHE A 131 -12.45 7.45 -0.19
N TYR A 132 -11.72 7.54 -1.31
CA TYR A 132 -12.13 8.37 -2.44
C TYR A 132 -13.50 7.98 -2.99
N LYS A 133 -13.80 6.70 -3.09
CA LYS A 133 -15.10 6.20 -3.55
C LYS A 133 -16.28 6.68 -2.69
N LYS A 134 -16.04 6.99 -1.41
CA LYS A 134 -17.07 7.51 -0.50
C LYS A 134 -17.32 8.99 -0.67
N PHE A 135 -16.29 9.76 -1.00
CA PHE A 135 -16.33 11.21 -0.96
C PHE A 135 -16.21 11.88 -2.33
N TYR A 136 -15.93 11.11 -3.37
CA TYR A 136 -15.79 11.60 -4.74
C TYR A 136 -16.61 10.76 -5.70
N LYS A 137 -17.34 11.44 -6.59
CA LYS A 137 -17.97 10.80 -7.74
C LYS A 137 -16.90 10.57 -8.80
N PHE A 138 -16.63 9.31 -9.12
CA PHE A 138 -15.72 8.95 -10.20
C PHE A 138 -16.41 9.08 -11.56
N ASN A 139 -15.64 9.45 -12.56
CA ASN A 139 -16.07 9.46 -13.95
C ASN A 139 -15.20 8.51 -14.80
N LYS A 140 -15.63 8.21 -16.02
CA LYS A 140 -14.93 7.29 -16.92
C LYS A 140 -13.53 7.76 -17.34
N ASN A 141 -13.23 9.05 -17.17
CA ASN A 141 -11.96 9.66 -17.55
C ASN A 141 -11.00 9.85 -16.37
N ASP A 142 -11.37 9.42 -15.16
CA ASP A 142 -10.49 9.49 -14.01
C ASP A 142 -9.41 8.42 -14.09
N PHE A 143 -8.22 8.78 -13.66
CA PHE A 143 -7.08 7.86 -13.55
C PHE A 143 -6.72 7.59 -12.10
N PHE A 144 -6.17 6.41 -11.85
CA PHE A 144 -5.66 6.00 -10.55
C PHE A 144 -4.16 5.74 -10.67
N MET A 145 -3.35 6.55 -10.00
CA MET A 145 -1.91 6.32 -9.95
C MET A 145 -1.60 5.36 -8.80
N VAL A 146 -1.04 4.22 -9.15
CA VAL A 146 -0.74 3.13 -8.22
C VAL A 146 0.76 2.95 -8.07
N PRO A 147 1.24 2.38 -6.94
CA PRO A 147 2.61 1.89 -6.81
C PRO A 147 2.97 0.90 -7.93
N ASN A 148 4.23 0.48 -7.98
CA ASN A 148 4.67 -0.51 -8.96
C ASN A 148 3.84 -1.80 -8.88
N LEU A 149 3.20 -2.16 -9.99
CA LEU A 149 2.42 -3.40 -10.11
C LEU A 149 3.34 -4.58 -10.45
N LYS A 150 4.03 -5.09 -9.44
CA LYS A 150 5.02 -6.16 -9.58
C LYS A 150 4.44 -7.55 -9.29
N HIS A 151 3.42 -7.63 -8.46
CA HIS A 151 2.89 -8.89 -7.96
C HIS A 151 1.44 -9.14 -8.42
N ASN A 152 1.10 -10.41 -8.61
CA ASN A 152 -0.23 -10.82 -9.08
C ASN A 152 -1.36 -10.35 -8.16
N TYR A 153 -1.16 -10.34 -6.83
CA TYR A 153 -2.19 -9.87 -5.90
C TYR A 153 -2.57 -8.41 -6.13
N GLN A 154 -1.62 -7.56 -6.56
CA GLN A 154 -1.91 -6.16 -6.90
C GLN A 154 -2.82 -6.08 -8.12
N ILE A 155 -2.46 -6.79 -9.18
CA ILE A 155 -3.22 -6.81 -10.44
C ILE A 155 -4.60 -7.43 -10.24
N GLU A 156 -4.68 -8.58 -9.57
CA GLU A 156 -5.94 -9.29 -9.31
C GLU A 156 -6.88 -8.48 -8.42
N SER A 157 -6.37 -7.84 -7.36
CA SER A 157 -7.18 -6.99 -6.49
C SER A 157 -7.78 -5.78 -7.23
N LEU A 158 -7.00 -5.13 -8.11
CA LEU A 158 -7.50 -4.03 -8.95
C LEU A 158 -8.58 -4.50 -9.93
N LYS A 159 -8.42 -5.69 -10.52
CA LYS A 159 -9.43 -6.31 -11.39
C LYS A 159 -10.73 -6.62 -10.64
N ILE A 160 -10.64 -7.21 -9.44
CA ILE A 160 -11.81 -7.49 -8.58
C ILE A 160 -12.55 -6.20 -8.22
N LEU A 161 -11.81 -5.14 -7.90
CA LEU A 161 -12.35 -3.82 -7.59
C LEU A 161 -12.87 -3.07 -8.83
N LYS A 162 -12.64 -3.60 -10.03
CA LYS A 162 -12.98 -2.97 -11.32
C LYS A 162 -12.37 -1.57 -11.49
N ILE A 163 -11.15 -1.37 -10.95
CA ILE A 163 -10.41 -0.13 -11.12
C ILE A 163 -9.83 -0.12 -12.53
N LYS A 164 -10.23 0.87 -13.31
CA LYS A 164 -9.79 1.11 -14.68
C LYS A 164 -8.85 2.33 -14.73
N ASN A 165 -8.26 2.60 -15.90
CA ASN A 165 -7.40 3.76 -16.17
C ASN A 165 -6.29 3.90 -15.12
N ILE A 166 -5.42 2.89 -15.07
CA ILE A 166 -4.33 2.79 -14.11
C ILE A 166 -3.08 3.45 -14.68
N ILE A 167 -2.41 4.26 -13.87
CA ILE A 167 -1.06 4.77 -14.10
C ILE A 167 -0.13 4.02 -13.15
N ASN A 168 0.72 3.16 -13.70
CA ASN A 168 1.76 2.47 -12.93
C ASN A 168 2.93 3.45 -12.68
N ALA A 169 3.22 3.73 -11.43
CA ALA A 169 4.26 4.68 -11.05
C ALA A 169 5.69 4.22 -11.43
N TYR A 170 5.89 2.93 -11.64
CA TYR A 170 7.18 2.41 -12.13
C TYR A 170 7.45 2.82 -13.58
N ASP A 171 6.43 2.73 -14.43
CA ASP A 171 6.55 3.05 -15.85
C ASP A 171 6.47 4.55 -16.11
N GLN A 172 5.66 5.25 -15.32
CA GLN A 172 5.38 6.68 -15.45
C GLN A 172 5.77 7.43 -14.17
N LYS A 173 7.06 7.59 -13.96
CA LYS A 173 7.62 8.19 -12.74
C LYS A 173 7.41 9.69 -12.62
N HIS A 174 7.16 10.39 -13.73
CA HIS A 174 6.94 11.83 -13.74
C HIS A 174 5.77 12.15 -14.66
N ILE A 175 4.70 12.66 -14.10
CA ILE A 175 3.50 13.06 -14.83
C ILE A 175 3.04 14.44 -14.39
N LYS A 176 2.33 15.15 -15.30
CA LYS A 176 1.57 16.35 -15.01
C LYS A 176 0.09 16.07 -15.22
N THR A 177 -0.75 16.43 -14.27
CA THR A 177 -2.21 16.23 -14.31
C THR A 177 -2.94 17.55 -14.16
N VAL A 178 -4.12 17.67 -14.76
CA VAL A 178 -4.96 18.86 -14.58
C VAL A 178 -5.50 18.97 -13.14
N LYS A 179 -5.76 17.84 -12.48
CA LYS A 179 -6.17 17.81 -11.07
C LYS A 179 -5.70 16.54 -10.39
N LEU A 180 -4.94 16.70 -9.33
CA LEU A 180 -4.55 15.64 -8.42
C LEU A 180 -5.48 15.62 -7.21
N ILE A 181 -5.93 14.41 -6.85
CA ILE A 181 -6.54 14.13 -5.54
C ILE A 181 -5.60 13.16 -4.80
N THR A 182 -5.12 13.58 -3.65
CA THR A 182 -4.22 12.74 -2.83
C THR A 182 -4.50 12.92 -1.34
N MET A 183 -4.12 11.93 -0.56
CA MET A 183 -4.20 11.98 0.90
C MET A 183 -3.07 11.15 1.52
N ASN A 184 -2.68 11.50 2.73
CA ASN A 184 -1.77 10.71 3.53
C ASN A 184 -2.56 9.97 4.61
N PHE A 185 -2.43 8.64 4.62
CA PHE A 185 -2.76 7.86 5.80
C PHE A 185 -1.57 7.93 6.75
N LYS A 186 -1.82 8.28 8.00
CA LYS A 186 -0.81 8.11 9.05
C LYS A 186 -0.66 6.62 9.30
N GLN A 187 0.55 6.11 9.15
CA GLN A 187 0.87 4.74 9.53
C GLN A 187 0.52 4.49 10.99
N THR A 188 -0.05 3.37 11.28
CA THR A 188 -0.50 2.99 12.62
C THR A 188 -0.60 1.49 12.74
N ILE A 189 -0.28 0.96 13.91
CA ILE A 189 -0.56 -0.43 14.28
C ILE A 189 -2.04 -0.63 14.60
N ASN A 190 -2.81 0.45 14.72
CA ASN A 190 -4.21 0.45 15.10
C ASN A 190 -5.11 1.00 13.98
N HIS A 191 -5.16 0.31 12.86
CA HIS A 191 -5.95 0.69 11.70
C HIS A 191 -7.44 0.90 12.04
N PRO A 192 -8.12 1.87 11.40
CA PRO A 192 -9.52 2.16 11.71
C PRO A 192 -10.45 1.00 11.28
N LEU A 193 -11.51 0.77 12.06
CA LEU A 193 -12.46 -0.31 11.80
C LEU A 193 -13.12 -0.23 10.41
N TRP A 194 -13.36 0.99 9.90
CA TRP A 194 -13.97 1.16 8.58
C TRP A 194 -13.09 0.56 7.47
N LEU A 195 -11.77 0.63 7.60
CA LEU A 195 -10.81 0.06 6.64
C LEU A 195 -10.92 -1.47 6.60
N ILE A 196 -10.92 -2.12 7.78
CA ILE A 196 -11.11 -3.58 7.89
C ILE A 196 -12.44 -3.99 7.26
N ASN A 197 -13.52 -3.27 7.56
CA ASN A 197 -14.84 -3.56 7.02
C ASN A 197 -14.92 -3.38 5.50
N ASP A 198 -14.28 -2.33 4.96
CA ASP A 198 -14.26 -2.08 3.52
C ASP A 198 -13.45 -3.14 2.78
N LEU A 199 -12.29 -3.57 3.30
CA LEU A 199 -11.53 -4.68 2.76
C LEU A 199 -12.34 -5.98 2.78
N LYS A 200 -12.93 -6.34 3.92
CA LYS A 200 -13.80 -7.53 4.02
C LYS A 200 -14.96 -7.47 3.02
N LYS A 201 -15.62 -6.32 2.88
CA LYS A 201 -16.74 -6.12 1.94
C LYS A 201 -16.30 -6.20 0.48
N ALA A 202 -15.18 -5.58 0.15
CA ALA A 202 -14.67 -5.49 -1.22
C ALA A 202 -14.29 -6.86 -1.79
N PHE A 203 -13.70 -7.70 -0.93
CA PHE A 203 -13.23 -9.04 -1.26
C PHE A 203 -14.11 -10.15 -0.65
N LYS A 204 -15.38 -9.82 -0.37
CA LYS A 204 -16.33 -10.78 0.21
C LYS A 204 -16.62 -11.93 -0.76
N ILE A 205 -16.47 -13.14 -0.25
CA ILE A 205 -16.58 -14.39 -1.01
C ILE A 205 -18.01 -14.78 -1.37
N SER A 206 -19.04 -14.08 -0.91
CA SER A 206 -20.42 -14.38 -1.32
C SER A 206 -20.64 -14.42 -2.85
N LYS A 207 -19.65 -13.93 -3.61
CA LYS A 207 -19.60 -14.02 -5.09
C LYS A 207 -18.88 -15.26 -5.62
N PHE A 208 -18.27 -16.08 -4.76
CA PHE A 208 -17.48 -17.23 -5.14
C PHE A 208 -18.04 -18.45 -4.41
N ASN A 209 -18.21 -19.58 -5.13
CA ASN A 209 -18.68 -20.83 -4.52
C ASN A 209 -17.84 -21.20 -3.30
N LEU A 210 -18.49 -21.24 -2.13
CA LEU A 210 -17.83 -21.42 -0.85
C LEU A 210 -17.43 -22.88 -0.62
N ILE A 211 -16.17 -23.09 -0.28
CA ILE A 211 -15.75 -24.34 0.34
C ILE A 211 -16.35 -24.38 1.74
N LYS A 212 -17.28 -25.32 2.02
CA LYS A 212 -17.90 -25.49 3.36
C LYS A 212 -16.91 -26.04 4.41
N LYS A 213 -15.77 -26.55 3.98
CA LYS A 213 -14.79 -27.27 4.82
C LYS A 213 -14.07 -26.30 5.76
N LYS A 214 -14.14 -26.59 7.07
CA LYS A 214 -13.36 -25.86 8.10
C LYS A 214 -11.97 -26.47 8.18
N ILE A 215 -10.98 -25.84 7.52
CA ILE A 215 -9.60 -26.32 7.44
C ILE A 215 -8.72 -25.66 8.51
N LYS A 216 -7.65 -26.34 8.89
CA LYS A 216 -6.57 -25.82 9.71
C LYS A 216 -5.39 -25.48 8.77
N ILE A 217 -4.82 -24.30 8.85
CA ILE A 217 -3.72 -23.88 7.97
C ILE A 217 -2.52 -23.36 8.78
N PHE A 218 -1.34 -23.74 8.34
CA PHE A 218 -0.08 -23.18 8.80
C PHE A 218 0.61 -22.49 7.62
N LEU A 219 0.97 -21.22 7.81
CA LEU A 219 1.62 -20.41 6.76
C LEU A 219 3.13 -20.50 6.89
N THR A 220 3.75 -21.02 5.84
CA THR A 220 5.23 -21.06 5.75
C THR A 220 5.78 -19.86 4.99
N ARG A 221 7.06 -19.56 5.23
CA ARG A 221 7.81 -18.49 4.56
C ARG A 221 8.80 -19.03 3.54
N GLU A 222 8.41 -20.00 2.72
CA GLU A 222 9.28 -20.52 1.67
C GLU A 222 9.59 -19.45 0.61
N GLY A 223 10.85 -19.42 0.16
CA GLY A 223 11.30 -18.52 -0.91
C GLY A 223 11.56 -17.07 -0.49
N ILE A 224 11.49 -16.75 0.79
CA ILE A 224 11.81 -15.42 1.31
C ILE A 224 13.16 -15.49 2.02
N ASN A 225 14.15 -14.75 1.55
CA ASN A 225 15.53 -14.73 2.06
C ASN A 225 15.71 -14.13 3.48
N SER A 226 14.69 -14.07 4.32
CA SER A 226 14.82 -13.59 5.69
C SER A 226 14.62 -14.73 6.68
N LEU A 227 15.70 -15.42 7.03
CA LEU A 227 15.77 -16.37 8.14
C LEU A 227 15.45 -15.72 9.50
N ALA A 228 15.59 -14.40 9.60
CA ALA A 228 15.45 -13.62 10.83
C ALA A 228 14.08 -13.68 11.54
N ARG A 229 13.04 -14.29 10.92
CA ARG A 229 11.69 -14.40 11.48
C ARG A 229 11.09 -15.79 11.26
N ASP A 230 11.90 -16.83 11.15
CA ASP A 230 11.40 -18.20 11.02
C ASP A 230 11.49 -18.93 12.36
N VAL A 231 10.80 -20.07 12.49
CA VAL A 231 10.81 -20.91 13.68
C VAL A 231 12.06 -21.78 13.64
N GLU A 232 12.86 -21.83 14.71
CA GLU A 232 14.12 -22.58 14.78
C GLU A 232 13.89 -24.08 14.50
N ASN A 233 12.90 -24.69 15.19
CA ASN A 233 12.54 -26.09 15.02
C ASN A 233 11.41 -26.30 13.98
N LYS A 234 11.42 -25.53 12.90
CA LYS A 234 10.36 -25.54 11.86
C LYS A 234 10.02 -26.92 11.32
N LYS A 235 11.02 -27.82 11.14
CA LYS A 235 10.80 -29.17 10.62
C LYS A 235 9.93 -29.98 11.56
N GLU A 236 10.23 -29.99 12.85
CA GLU A 236 9.46 -30.68 13.90
C GLU A 236 8.05 -30.12 14.01
N LEU A 237 7.94 -28.79 14.03
CA LEU A 237 6.64 -28.11 14.05
C LEU A 237 5.77 -28.52 12.86
N ILE A 238 6.34 -28.56 11.64
CA ILE A 238 5.59 -28.98 10.44
C ILE A 238 5.18 -30.46 10.54
N GLN A 239 6.03 -31.35 11.03
CA GLN A 239 5.66 -32.75 11.23
C GLN A 239 4.49 -32.87 12.20
N PHE A 240 4.60 -32.26 13.38
CA PHE A 240 3.52 -32.22 14.36
C PHE A 240 2.21 -31.65 13.78
N LEU A 241 2.27 -30.51 13.07
CA LEU A 241 1.08 -29.89 12.49
C LEU A 241 0.43 -30.77 11.40
N LYS A 242 1.22 -31.57 10.69
CA LYS A 242 0.68 -32.57 9.74
C LYS A 242 -0.09 -33.68 10.45
N THR A 243 0.39 -34.19 11.60
CA THR A 243 -0.37 -35.17 12.39
C THR A 243 -1.68 -34.58 12.92
N GLU A 244 -1.70 -33.28 13.19
CA GLU A 244 -2.88 -32.51 13.59
C GLU A 244 -3.79 -32.10 12.41
N ASN A 245 -3.57 -32.63 11.21
CA ASN A 245 -4.33 -32.33 9.99
C ASN A 245 -4.29 -30.84 9.57
N PHE A 246 -3.17 -30.17 9.76
CA PHE A 246 -2.94 -28.86 9.18
C PHE A 246 -2.46 -28.94 7.73
N LEU A 247 -3.00 -28.06 6.88
CA LEU A 247 -2.45 -27.81 5.55
C LEU A 247 -1.27 -26.84 5.68
N ILE A 248 -0.13 -27.25 5.17
CA ILE A 248 1.09 -26.42 5.18
C ILE A 248 1.11 -25.62 3.88
N ILE A 249 1.00 -24.29 3.99
CA ILE A 249 0.76 -23.40 2.85
C ILE A 249 1.85 -22.35 2.73
N SER A 250 2.39 -22.20 1.52
CA SER A 250 3.18 -21.03 1.14
C SER A 250 2.30 -20.07 0.35
N PRO A 251 1.88 -18.92 0.91
CA PRO A 251 0.97 -17.98 0.25
C PRO A 251 1.51 -17.47 -1.09
N SER A 252 2.83 -17.31 -1.22
CA SER A 252 3.47 -16.85 -2.46
C SER A 252 3.22 -17.74 -3.69
N LYS A 253 2.78 -18.99 -3.48
CA LYS A 253 2.43 -19.96 -4.54
C LYS A 253 0.96 -19.90 -4.96
N LEU A 254 0.15 -19.07 -4.32
CA LEU A 254 -1.28 -18.97 -4.58
C LEU A 254 -1.61 -17.73 -5.41
N THR A 255 -2.71 -17.82 -6.18
CA THR A 255 -3.36 -16.62 -6.71
C THR A 255 -4.09 -15.90 -5.59
N PHE A 256 -4.27 -14.60 -5.71
CA PHE A 256 -4.98 -13.81 -4.69
C PHE A 256 -6.40 -14.33 -4.42
N LEU A 257 -7.10 -14.76 -5.46
CA LEU A 257 -8.43 -15.34 -5.31
C LEU A 257 -8.40 -16.65 -4.49
N ASN A 258 -7.38 -17.49 -4.71
CA ASN A 258 -7.21 -18.73 -3.94
C ASN A 258 -6.82 -18.44 -2.49
N GLU A 259 -6.00 -17.42 -2.23
CA GLU A 259 -5.74 -16.95 -0.86
C GLU A 259 -7.05 -16.57 -0.15
N ILE A 260 -7.88 -15.73 -0.77
CA ILE A 260 -9.17 -15.34 -0.20
C ILE A 260 -10.04 -16.56 0.13
N LYS A 261 -10.17 -17.53 -0.80
CA LYS A 261 -10.96 -18.75 -0.61
C LYS A 261 -10.43 -19.59 0.55
N LEU A 262 -9.10 -19.79 0.59
CA LEU A 262 -8.41 -20.56 1.62
C LEU A 262 -8.67 -19.98 3.01
N PHE A 263 -8.38 -18.70 3.20
CA PHE A 263 -8.57 -18.03 4.49
C PHE A 263 -10.04 -17.97 4.91
N ASN A 264 -10.96 -17.81 3.98
CA ASN A 264 -12.39 -17.87 4.29
C ASN A 264 -12.85 -19.26 4.76
N SER A 265 -12.17 -20.32 4.35
CA SER A 265 -12.47 -21.69 4.76
C SER A 265 -11.74 -22.09 6.04
N ALA A 266 -10.82 -21.26 6.54
CA ALA A 266 -10.01 -21.57 7.70
C ALA A 266 -10.82 -21.57 8.99
N LYS A 267 -10.60 -22.61 9.84
CA LYS A 267 -11.00 -22.69 11.25
C LYS A 267 -9.89 -22.19 12.16
N ILE A 268 -8.65 -22.53 11.81
CA ILE A 268 -7.44 -22.15 12.54
C ILE A 268 -6.40 -21.70 11.53
N VAL A 269 -5.75 -20.59 11.84
CA VAL A 269 -4.60 -20.06 11.10
C VAL A 269 -3.44 -19.95 12.06
N ILE A 270 -2.32 -20.59 11.75
CA ILE A 270 -1.05 -20.44 12.49
C ILE A 270 -0.03 -19.81 11.54
N SER A 271 0.71 -18.81 12.00
CA SER A 271 1.78 -18.19 11.21
C SER A 271 2.79 -17.47 12.11
N VAL A 272 4.02 -17.39 11.66
CA VAL A 272 4.95 -16.39 12.21
C VAL A 272 4.51 -14.98 11.81
N CYS A 273 4.87 -13.99 12.62
CA CYS A 273 4.61 -12.58 12.32
C CYS A 273 5.13 -12.20 10.93
N GLY A 274 4.27 -11.66 10.07
CA GLY A 274 4.64 -11.25 8.73
C GLY A 274 3.47 -10.88 7.82
N ALA A 275 3.79 -10.33 6.64
CA ALA A 275 2.79 -9.80 5.71
C ALA A 275 1.71 -10.81 5.29
N ALA A 276 1.99 -12.11 5.33
CA ALA A 276 1.01 -13.16 5.02
C ALA A 276 -0.20 -13.17 5.97
N LEU A 277 0.00 -12.75 7.24
CA LEU A 277 -1.10 -12.59 8.20
C LEU A 277 -2.11 -11.50 7.81
N THR A 278 -1.80 -10.63 6.88
CA THR A 278 -2.78 -9.69 6.31
C THR A 278 -4.04 -10.41 5.82
N ASN A 279 -3.89 -11.62 5.31
CA ASN A 279 -4.98 -12.44 4.80
C ASN A 279 -6.03 -12.85 5.85
N VAL A 280 -5.74 -12.71 7.16
CA VAL A 280 -6.73 -13.02 8.21
C VAL A 280 -7.98 -12.15 8.11
N ILE A 281 -7.90 -10.99 7.45
CA ILE A 281 -9.07 -10.16 7.16
C ILE A 281 -10.13 -10.89 6.31
N PHE A 282 -9.74 -11.91 5.55
CA PHE A 282 -10.65 -12.72 4.73
C PHE A 282 -11.28 -13.88 5.50
N CYS A 283 -10.81 -14.16 6.71
CA CYS A 283 -11.37 -15.20 7.58
C CYS A 283 -12.81 -14.87 8.01
N ARG A 284 -13.58 -15.92 8.28
CA ARG A 284 -14.90 -15.81 8.93
C ARG A 284 -14.73 -15.36 10.38
N ASN A 285 -15.77 -14.76 10.91
CA ASN A 285 -15.79 -14.41 12.35
C ASN A 285 -15.53 -15.67 13.20
N LYS A 286 -14.84 -15.47 14.32
CA LYS A 286 -14.46 -16.52 15.29
C LYS A 286 -13.45 -17.55 14.76
N THR A 287 -12.78 -17.30 13.61
CA THR A 287 -11.60 -18.06 13.22
C THR A 287 -10.50 -17.84 14.25
N ASN A 288 -9.84 -18.92 14.69
CA ASN A 288 -8.71 -18.84 15.61
C ASN A 288 -7.43 -18.48 14.83
N VAL A 289 -6.74 -17.46 15.28
CA VAL A 289 -5.46 -17.00 14.70
C VAL A 289 -4.40 -17.09 15.78
N ILE A 290 -3.38 -17.89 15.54
CA ILE A 290 -2.21 -18.07 16.42
C ILE A 290 -1.02 -17.41 15.70
N GLU A 291 -0.52 -16.32 16.30
CA GLU A 291 0.67 -15.63 15.78
C GLU A 291 1.90 -16.03 16.58
N LEU A 292 2.84 -16.71 15.92
CA LEU A 292 4.13 -17.02 16.50
C LEU A 292 5.01 -15.76 16.48
N LYS A 293 5.17 -15.14 17.63
CA LYS A 293 5.89 -13.88 17.83
C LYS A 293 7.29 -14.09 18.40
N ASN A 294 8.18 -13.18 18.05
CA ASN A 294 9.36 -12.88 18.86
C ASN A 294 9.09 -11.65 19.74
N THR A 295 10.00 -11.35 20.64
CA THR A 295 9.90 -10.24 21.62
C THR A 295 9.83 -8.84 20.99
N PHE A 296 10.15 -8.70 19.70
CA PHE A 296 10.24 -7.40 18.99
C PHE A 296 9.02 -7.10 18.12
N THR A 297 7.99 -7.93 18.12
CA THR A 297 6.80 -7.71 17.28
C THR A 297 5.74 -6.87 18.02
N ASP A 298 5.14 -5.94 17.28
CA ASP A 298 4.05 -5.11 17.79
C ASP A 298 2.68 -5.84 17.82
N ASP A 299 1.64 -5.15 18.28
CA ASP A 299 0.28 -5.69 18.35
C ASP A 299 -0.55 -5.48 17.07
N LEU A 300 0.10 -5.31 15.93
CA LEU A 300 -0.58 -5.04 14.65
C LEU A 300 -1.65 -6.08 14.33
N TYR A 301 -1.29 -7.36 14.26
CA TYR A 301 -2.24 -8.42 13.87
C TYR A 301 -3.24 -8.74 14.97
N LYS A 302 -2.89 -8.59 16.25
CA LYS A 302 -3.84 -8.63 17.37
C LYS A 302 -4.95 -7.57 17.18
N ASN A 303 -4.58 -6.34 16.86
CA ASN A 303 -5.53 -5.25 16.61
C ASN A 303 -6.40 -5.52 15.36
N ILE A 304 -5.82 -6.08 14.30
CA ILE A 304 -6.57 -6.46 13.10
C ILE A 304 -7.56 -7.58 13.43
N CYS A 305 -7.14 -8.64 14.11
CA CYS A 305 -7.98 -9.77 14.49
C CYS A 305 -9.16 -9.33 15.36
N LYS A 306 -8.91 -8.50 16.39
CA LYS A 306 -9.96 -7.94 17.25
C LYS A 306 -11.04 -7.22 16.42
N LYS A 307 -10.63 -6.35 15.48
CA LYS A 307 -11.57 -5.60 14.62
C LYS A 307 -12.25 -6.48 13.58
N ALA A 308 -11.56 -7.51 13.10
CA ALA A 308 -12.11 -8.48 12.17
C ALA A 308 -13.02 -9.52 12.84
N LYS A 309 -13.23 -9.46 14.18
CA LYS A 309 -13.99 -10.39 15.01
C LYS A 309 -13.43 -11.82 14.96
N LEU A 310 -12.11 -11.95 15.03
CA LEU A 310 -11.38 -13.22 15.11
C LEU A 310 -10.89 -13.45 16.53
N ASN A 311 -10.67 -14.71 16.90
CA ASN A 311 -9.99 -15.07 18.15
C ASN A 311 -8.49 -15.03 17.90
N TYR A 312 -7.74 -14.33 18.75
CA TYR A 312 -6.30 -14.16 18.60
C TYR A 312 -5.57 -14.72 19.81
N PHE A 313 -4.48 -15.45 19.53
CA PHE A 313 -3.63 -16.12 20.52
C PHE A 313 -2.15 -15.84 20.23
#